data_b97f4f375265989e0e9e0e2c7422d773
#
_entry.id   b97f4f375265989e0e9e0e2c7422d773
#
_cell.length_a   1.000
_cell.length_b   1.000
_cell.length_c   1.000
_cell.angle_alpha   90.00
_cell.angle_beta   90.00
_cell.angle_gamma   90.00
#
_symmetry.space_group_name_H-M   'P 1'
#
loop_
_entity.id
_entity.type
_entity.pdbx_description
1 polymer ?
#
loop_
_entity_poly.entity_id
_entity_poly.type
_entity_poly.pdbx_seq_one_letter_code
_entity_poly.pdbx_strand_id
1 'polypeptide(L)'
;MSNYDVFNGDADGILAWHQLRLTHPRDATIVTGVKRDVGLVSRVNAGDGDMVTVMDISHAKNRKDVQRLLDSGAIVEYFDHHDPSELIAHPNITYHINTEPNISTGLIVNSHVKGKNCLWSIATAFGDNHMELATNMAKAEGLDDEQILLLKQIGLTVNYNSYGQTVDDLFYSPEEIAKAVKACGSDIFRFTEQSDIFSTLLKNFSNDMSSAVCQEPYSISDNGVIYKLPNESWTHRVMGSFSNHLVSTNKDLACAIAVLNSDETYRISVRSSLNNPHGAGDLCKKFGGGGREKAAGINNLPDSELEEFKEEFEEAF
;
A
#
# COMPACT_ATOMS: atom_id res chain seq x y z
N MET A 1 2.80 24.29 20.59
CA MET A 1 3.00 22.87 20.26
C MET A 1 2.19 22.59 19.03
N SER A 2 2.85 22.25 17.96
CA SER A 2 2.23 21.83 16.70
C SER A 2 2.11 20.31 16.66
N ASN A 3 1.13 19.80 15.90
CA ASN A 3 1.00 18.38 15.69
C ASN A 3 1.11 18.08 14.19
N TYR A 4 1.75 16.96 13.85
CA TYR A 4 1.89 16.48 12.50
C TYR A 4 1.45 15.03 12.44
N ASP A 5 0.64 14.71 11.43
CA ASP A 5 0.24 13.35 11.07
C ASP A 5 0.85 13.01 9.71
N VAL A 6 1.80 12.11 9.71
CA VAL A 6 2.55 11.67 8.52
C VAL A 6 2.10 10.27 8.17
N PHE A 7 1.52 10.06 7.01
CA PHE A 7 1.04 8.73 6.62
C PHE A 7 1.11 8.50 5.11
N ASN A 8 1.27 7.24 4.74
CA ASN A 8 1.23 6.83 3.36
C ASN A 8 -0.15 7.14 2.76
N GLY A 9 -0.19 7.55 1.48
CA GLY A 9 -1.42 7.91 0.79
C GLY A 9 -2.24 6.73 0.29
N ASP A 10 -1.95 5.52 0.73
CA ASP A 10 -2.72 4.32 0.40
C ASP A 10 -3.79 4.00 1.45
N ALA A 11 -4.47 2.87 1.26
CA ALA A 11 -5.55 2.47 2.17
C ALA A 11 -5.03 2.21 3.58
N ASP A 12 -3.83 1.61 3.73
CA ASP A 12 -3.29 1.28 5.05
C ASP A 12 -2.92 2.56 5.82
N GLY A 13 -2.24 3.51 5.19
CA GLY A 13 -1.89 4.77 5.83
C GLY A 13 -3.10 5.64 6.15
N ILE A 14 -3.99 5.89 5.17
CA ILE A 14 -5.14 6.81 5.35
C ILE A 14 -6.16 6.26 6.36
N LEU A 15 -6.55 4.98 6.24
CA LEU A 15 -7.61 4.42 7.09
C LEU A 15 -7.09 4.14 8.51
N ALA A 16 -5.81 3.76 8.67
CA ALA A 16 -5.17 3.65 9.99
C ALA A 16 -5.11 5.01 10.69
N TRP A 17 -4.70 6.08 9.98
CA TRP A 17 -4.74 7.44 10.50
C TRP A 17 -6.13 7.82 10.99
N HIS A 18 -7.16 7.55 10.20
CA HIS A 18 -8.53 7.89 10.58
C HIS A 18 -8.99 7.12 11.81
N GLN A 19 -8.77 5.81 11.89
CA GLN A 19 -9.10 4.98 13.05
C GLN A 19 -8.41 5.50 14.32
N LEU A 20 -7.13 5.86 14.23
CA LEU A 20 -6.39 6.42 15.34
C LEU A 20 -7.00 7.75 15.80
N ARG A 21 -7.33 8.65 14.87
CA ARG A 21 -7.88 9.99 15.18
C ARG A 21 -9.34 9.96 15.64
N LEU A 22 -10.11 8.94 15.30
CA LEU A 22 -11.43 8.71 15.92
C LEU A 22 -11.34 8.39 17.42
N THR A 23 -10.28 7.69 17.82
CA THR A 23 -10.09 7.28 19.23
C THR A 23 -9.26 8.28 20.02
N HIS A 24 -8.25 8.87 19.39
CA HIS A 24 -7.37 9.88 19.94
C HIS A 24 -7.42 11.17 19.10
N PRO A 25 -8.50 11.97 19.21
CA PRO A 25 -8.70 13.18 18.42
C PRO A 25 -7.54 14.16 18.60
N ARG A 26 -7.05 14.69 17.49
CA ARG A 26 -5.99 15.69 17.48
C ARG A 26 -6.07 16.51 16.21
N ASP A 27 -5.99 17.83 16.33
CA ASP A 27 -5.76 18.67 15.17
C ASP A 27 -4.28 18.65 14.81
N ALA A 28 -3.98 18.22 13.59
CA ALA A 28 -2.63 18.06 13.10
C ALA A 28 -2.51 18.51 11.64
N THR A 29 -1.31 18.98 11.28
CA THR A 29 -0.94 19.16 9.88
C THR A 29 -0.73 17.78 9.24
N ILE A 30 -1.47 17.51 8.18
CA ILE A 30 -1.34 16.26 7.41
C ILE A 30 -0.16 16.38 6.46
N VAL A 31 0.70 15.35 6.47
CA VAL A 31 1.80 15.14 5.50
C VAL A 31 1.61 13.78 4.87
N THR A 32 1.23 13.77 3.60
CA THR A 32 0.96 12.54 2.84
C THR A 32 1.42 12.69 1.39
N GLY A 33 1.42 11.60 0.63
CA GLY A 33 1.87 11.55 -0.75
C GLY A 33 1.43 10.26 -1.43
N VAL A 34 1.86 10.02 -2.66
CA VAL A 34 1.60 8.75 -3.36
C VAL A 34 2.25 7.57 -2.64
N LYS A 35 1.78 6.35 -2.86
CA LYS A 35 2.27 5.13 -2.17
C LYS A 35 3.80 4.96 -2.20
N ARG A 36 4.44 5.35 -3.28
CA ARG A 36 5.90 5.26 -3.43
C ARG A 36 6.69 6.40 -2.80
N ASP A 37 6.03 7.45 -2.37
CA ASP A 37 6.66 8.59 -1.71
C ASP A 37 6.96 8.24 -0.25
N VAL A 38 8.02 7.50 -0.07
CA VAL A 38 8.41 6.93 1.23
C VAL A 38 9.22 7.91 2.10
N GLY A 39 9.57 9.08 1.58
CA GLY A 39 10.41 10.09 2.26
C GLY A 39 9.63 11.19 2.97
N LEU A 40 8.39 10.95 3.35
CA LEU A 40 7.47 11.98 3.86
C LEU A 40 7.93 12.66 5.17
N VAL A 41 8.66 11.96 6.03
CA VAL A 41 9.15 12.51 7.31
C VAL A 41 10.12 13.69 7.09
N SER A 42 10.82 13.73 5.95
CA SER A 42 11.70 14.84 5.58
C SER A 42 10.96 16.19 5.45
N ARG A 43 9.66 16.16 5.17
CA ARG A 43 8.81 17.36 5.00
C ARG A 43 8.31 17.94 6.30
N VAL A 44 8.51 17.23 7.41
CA VAL A 44 8.08 17.72 8.75
C VAL A 44 9.12 18.65 9.32
N ASN A 45 8.68 19.83 9.74
CA ASN A 45 9.50 20.80 10.46
C ASN A 45 8.96 20.98 11.88
N ALA A 46 9.23 20.00 12.75
CA ALA A 46 8.82 20.01 14.14
C ALA A 46 9.99 20.37 15.06
N GLY A 47 9.69 21.07 16.15
CA GLY A 47 10.63 21.49 17.18
C GLY A 47 10.31 20.92 18.56
N ASP A 48 10.87 21.55 19.59
CA ASP A 48 10.75 21.12 20.98
C ASP A 48 9.28 21.02 21.44
N GLY A 49 8.90 19.85 21.92
CA GLY A 49 7.55 19.53 22.40
C GLY A 49 6.49 19.36 21.31
N ASP A 50 6.78 19.56 20.02
CA ASP A 50 5.86 19.25 18.93
C ASP A 50 5.67 17.74 18.81
N MET A 51 4.45 17.30 18.41
CA MET A 51 4.12 15.90 18.31
C MET A 51 4.04 15.45 16.85
N VAL A 52 4.72 14.38 16.50
CA VAL A 52 4.72 13.79 15.16
C VAL A 52 4.26 12.34 15.24
N THR A 53 3.12 12.04 14.62
CA THR A 53 2.63 10.67 14.48
C THR A 53 2.93 10.18 13.06
N VAL A 54 3.67 9.10 12.92
CA VAL A 54 4.05 8.51 11.62
C VAL A 54 3.35 7.16 11.48
N MET A 55 2.70 6.91 10.34
CA MET A 55 1.93 5.70 10.08
C MET A 55 2.21 5.18 8.68
N ASP A 56 2.50 3.88 8.58
CA ASP A 56 2.72 3.18 7.31
C ASP A 56 3.82 3.80 6.42
N ILE A 57 4.90 4.20 7.06
CA ILE A 57 6.09 4.77 6.42
C ILE A 57 7.32 4.03 6.93
N SER A 58 8.10 3.42 6.04
CA SER A 58 9.30 2.66 6.40
C SER A 58 10.28 3.47 7.26
N HIS A 59 10.48 3.03 8.53
CA HIS A 59 11.44 3.64 9.44
C HIS A 59 12.86 3.61 8.86
N ALA A 60 13.27 2.48 8.27
CA ALA A 60 14.61 2.33 7.69
C ALA A 60 14.95 3.42 6.67
N LYS A 61 13.97 3.80 5.84
CA LYS A 61 14.15 4.83 4.81
C LYS A 61 14.07 6.26 5.36
N ASN A 62 13.45 6.46 6.51
CA ASN A 62 13.28 7.77 7.15
C ASN A 62 14.13 7.98 8.41
N ARG A 63 15.00 7.03 8.74
CA ARG A 63 15.78 7.02 9.99
C ARG A 63 16.52 8.34 10.26
N LYS A 64 17.11 8.95 9.22
CA LYS A 64 17.82 10.23 9.34
C LYS A 64 16.88 11.39 9.73
N ASP A 65 15.71 11.43 9.12
CA ASP A 65 14.73 12.48 9.40
C ASP A 65 14.03 12.27 10.75
N VAL A 66 13.78 11.02 11.15
CA VAL A 66 13.32 10.71 12.50
C VAL A 66 14.36 11.18 13.54
N GLN A 67 15.66 10.89 13.33
CA GLN A 67 16.72 11.38 14.21
C GLN A 67 16.73 12.91 14.26
N ARG A 68 16.63 13.60 13.12
CA ARG A 68 16.56 15.06 13.04
C ARG A 68 15.40 15.64 13.88
N LEU A 69 14.22 15.02 13.81
CA LEU A 69 13.06 15.42 14.60
C LEU A 69 13.31 15.23 16.11
N LEU A 70 13.90 14.10 16.50
CA LEU A 70 14.25 13.82 17.90
C LEU A 70 15.31 14.79 18.43
N ASP A 71 16.32 15.09 17.63
CA ASP A 71 17.38 16.06 17.98
C ASP A 71 16.82 17.49 18.14
N SER A 72 15.71 17.82 17.48
CA SER A 72 15.00 19.09 17.63
C SER A 72 14.06 19.14 18.84
N GLY A 73 13.95 18.05 19.62
CA GLY A 73 13.10 17.95 20.79
C GLY A 73 11.66 17.52 20.51
N ALA A 74 11.34 17.14 19.27
CA ALA A 74 10.02 16.63 18.92
C ALA A 74 9.73 15.29 19.61
N ILE A 75 8.44 15.00 19.83
CA ILE A 75 7.95 13.73 20.37
C ILE A 75 7.36 12.94 19.20
N VAL A 76 7.87 11.72 18.97
CA VAL A 76 7.49 10.88 17.81
C VAL A 76 6.74 9.64 18.27
N GLU A 77 5.62 9.34 17.62
CA GLU A 77 4.89 8.10 17.77
C GLU A 77 4.83 7.40 16.39
N TYR A 78 5.29 6.15 16.30
CA TYR A 78 5.55 5.46 15.03
C TYR A 78 4.78 4.15 14.94
N PHE A 79 3.87 4.04 13.98
CA PHE A 79 3.09 2.85 13.66
C PHE A 79 3.51 2.33 12.29
N ASP A 80 4.07 1.12 12.21
CA ASP A 80 4.54 0.59 10.93
C ASP A 80 4.63 -0.94 10.93
N HIS A 81 4.49 -1.54 9.76
CA HIS A 81 4.65 -2.97 9.55
C HIS A 81 5.85 -3.33 8.66
N HIS A 82 6.57 -2.33 8.14
CA HIS A 82 7.79 -2.54 7.37
C HIS A 82 8.96 -2.94 8.27
N ASP A 83 9.96 -3.63 7.69
CA ASP A 83 11.22 -3.89 8.39
C ASP A 83 11.88 -2.55 8.78
N PRO A 84 12.01 -2.26 10.09
CA PRO A 84 12.54 -0.99 10.56
C PRO A 84 14.07 -0.91 10.45
N SER A 85 14.76 -2.03 10.13
CA SER A 85 16.20 -2.19 10.32
C SER A 85 16.60 -1.90 11.78
N GLU A 86 17.47 -0.96 12.02
CA GLU A 86 17.89 -0.54 13.36
C GLU A 86 17.01 0.58 13.90
N LEU A 87 16.34 0.35 15.02
CA LEU A 87 15.52 1.37 15.71
C LEU A 87 16.39 2.39 16.46
N ILE A 88 15.93 3.63 16.52
CA ILE A 88 16.57 4.69 17.29
C ILE A 88 16.14 4.56 18.77
N ALA A 89 17.09 4.42 19.68
CA ALA A 89 16.83 4.46 21.10
C ALA A 89 16.83 5.92 21.61
N HIS A 90 15.65 6.48 21.88
CA HIS A 90 15.50 7.85 22.34
C HIS A 90 14.26 7.98 23.28
N PRO A 91 14.29 8.82 24.33
CA PRO A 91 13.17 8.94 25.26
C PRO A 91 11.90 9.54 24.63
N ASN A 92 12.04 10.31 23.54
CA ASN A 92 10.93 10.98 22.86
C ASN A 92 10.34 10.18 21.70
N ILE A 93 10.67 8.91 21.52
CA ILE A 93 10.05 8.08 20.49
C ILE A 93 9.38 6.85 21.08
N THR A 94 8.17 6.58 20.60
CA THR A 94 7.42 5.35 20.90
C THR A 94 7.15 4.60 19.61
N TYR A 95 7.47 3.30 19.59
CA TYR A 95 7.27 2.43 18.45
C TYR A 95 6.12 1.46 18.67
N HIS A 96 5.28 1.32 17.67
CA HIS A 96 4.25 0.31 17.50
C HIS A 96 4.54 -0.40 16.17
N ILE A 97 5.52 -1.29 16.18
CA ILE A 97 6.00 -1.97 14.96
C ILE A 97 5.75 -3.48 15.08
N ASN A 98 5.17 -4.05 14.03
CA ASN A 98 5.03 -5.50 13.90
C ASN A 98 5.27 -5.90 12.44
N THR A 99 6.30 -6.71 12.19
CA THR A 99 6.75 -7.11 10.86
C THR A 99 6.24 -8.48 10.43
N GLU A 100 5.27 -9.05 11.14
CA GLU A 100 4.68 -10.34 10.75
C GLU A 100 3.98 -10.26 9.38
N PRO A 101 4.00 -11.34 8.58
CA PRO A 101 3.60 -11.30 7.17
C PRO A 101 2.12 -10.90 6.90
N ASN A 102 1.24 -11.08 7.87
CA ASN A 102 -0.20 -10.85 7.73
C ASN A 102 -0.68 -9.66 8.56
N ILE A 103 0.20 -8.73 8.86
CA ILE A 103 -0.10 -7.52 9.62
C ILE A 103 0.02 -6.32 8.69
N SER A 104 -0.96 -5.41 8.78
CA SER A 104 -0.92 -4.06 8.22
C SER A 104 -0.83 -3.02 9.33
N THR A 105 -0.46 -1.79 9.01
CA THR A 105 -0.42 -0.69 9.98
C THR A 105 -1.79 -0.44 10.61
N GLY A 106 -2.87 -0.58 9.84
CA GLY A 106 -4.23 -0.48 10.38
C GLY A 106 -4.55 -1.53 11.44
N LEU A 107 -4.03 -2.76 11.31
CA LEU A 107 -4.18 -3.81 12.34
C LEU A 107 -3.37 -3.51 13.59
N ILE A 108 -2.20 -2.89 13.46
CA ILE A 108 -1.40 -2.41 14.60
C ILE A 108 -2.16 -1.31 15.34
N VAL A 109 -2.69 -0.32 14.61
CA VAL A 109 -3.53 0.74 15.18
C VAL A 109 -4.76 0.14 15.84
N ASN A 110 -5.44 -0.83 15.22
CA ASN A 110 -6.60 -1.52 15.80
C ASN A 110 -6.29 -2.15 17.17
N SER A 111 -5.16 -2.81 17.27
CA SER A 111 -4.68 -3.37 18.55
C SER A 111 -4.42 -2.27 19.58
N HIS A 112 -3.76 -1.18 19.18
CA HIS A 112 -3.48 -0.03 20.05
C HIS A 112 -4.75 0.62 20.60
N VAL A 113 -5.78 0.81 19.75
CA VAL A 113 -7.07 1.39 20.15
C VAL A 113 -8.05 0.35 20.72
N LYS A 114 -7.61 -0.89 20.96
CA LYS A 114 -8.38 -1.99 21.56
C LYS A 114 -9.67 -2.33 20.80
N GLY A 115 -9.55 -2.42 19.48
CA GLY A 115 -10.65 -2.79 18.58
C GLY A 115 -11.70 -1.70 18.32
N LYS A 116 -11.52 -0.48 18.82
CA LYS A 116 -12.46 0.62 18.53
C LYS A 116 -12.43 0.97 17.05
N ASN A 117 -13.62 1.07 16.45
CA ASN A 117 -13.78 1.40 15.03
C ASN A 117 -13.05 0.41 14.09
N CYS A 118 -13.09 -0.90 14.43
CA CYS A 118 -12.33 -1.96 13.75
C CYS A 118 -12.65 -2.10 12.25
N LEU A 119 -13.82 -1.65 11.77
CA LEU A 119 -14.17 -1.74 10.35
C LEU A 119 -13.18 -0.98 9.47
N TRP A 120 -12.61 0.12 9.97
CA TRP A 120 -11.55 0.85 9.27
C TRP A 120 -10.30 -0.01 9.09
N SER A 121 -9.87 -0.76 10.13
CA SER A 121 -8.72 -1.66 10.02
C SER A 121 -8.99 -2.90 9.16
N ILE A 122 -10.24 -3.38 9.11
CA ILE A 122 -10.63 -4.45 8.18
C ILE A 122 -10.47 -3.97 6.73
N ALA A 123 -10.88 -2.74 6.43
CA ALA A 123 -10.69 -2.16 5.11
C ALA A 123 -9.21 -1.97 4.75
N THR A 124 -8.32 -1.60 5.74
CA THR A 124 -6.87 -1.57 5.48
C THR A 124 -6.34 -2.94 5.09
N ALA A 125 -6.75 -3.98 5.80
CA ALA A 125 -6.32 -5.35 5.51
C ALA A 125 -6.75 -5.83 4.11
N PHE A 126 -7.94 -5.44 3.64
CA PHE A 126 -8.34 -5.66 2.25
C PHE A 126 -7.45 -4.88 1.26
N GLY A 127 -7.12 -3.61 1.57
CA GLY A 127 -6.22 -2.78 0.76
C GLY A 127 -4.83 -3.41 0.61
N ASP A 128 -4.30 -4.00 1.67
CA ASP A 128 -3.02 -4.71 1.70
C ASP A 128 -3.07 -6.18 1.24
N ASN A 129 -4.19 -6.55 0.62
CA ASN A 129 -4.40 -7.89 0.05
C ASN A 129 -4.40 -9.04 1.07
N HIS A 130 -4.73 -8.77 2.34
CA HIS A 130 -4.94 -9.79 3.38
C HIS A 130 -6.39 -10.31 3.35
N MET A 131 -6.84 -10.80 2.17
CA MET A 131 -8.25 -11.08 1.86
C MET A 131 -8.92 -12.04 2.84
N GLU A 132 -8.26 -13.15 3.17
CA GLU A 132 -8.81 -14.16 4.07
C GLU A 132 -8.93 -13.62 5.50
N LEU A 133 -7.88 -12.99 6.01
CA LEU A 133 -7.86 -12.39 7.33
C LEU A 133 -8.98 -11.32 7.46
N ALA A 134 -9.05 -10.38 6.52
CA ALA A 134 -10.04 -9.32 6.52
C ALA A 134 -11.47 -9.87 6.45
N THR A 135 -11.71 -10.90 5.62
CA THR A 135 -13.01 -11.56 5.54
C THR A 135 -13.40 -12.24 6.86
N ASN A 136 -12.46 -12.93 7.51
CA ASN A 136 -12.71 -13.60 8.78
C ASN A 136 -12.97 -12.59 9.90
N MET A 137 -12.23 -11.47 9.94
CA MET A 137 -12.48 -10.37 10.88
C MET A 137 -13.87 -9.75 10.67
N ALA A 138 -14.24 -9.47 9.42
CA ALA A 138 -15.56 -8.89 9.10
C ALA A 138 -16.71 -9.82 9.52
N LYS A 139 -16.58 -11.12 9.29
CA LYS A 139 -17.56 -12.12 9.77
C LYS A 139 -17.63 -12.18 11.30
N ALA A 140 -16.52 -12.04 11.99
CA ALA A 140 -16.48 -12.00 13.45
C ALA A 140 -17.20 -10.76 14.03
N GLU A 141 -17.20 -9.64 13.28
CA GLU A 141 -17.99 -8.43 13.60
C GLU A 141 -19.48 -8.57 13.23
N GLY A 142 -19.89 -9.70 12.66
CA GLY A 142 -21.29 -9.98 12.31
C GLY A 142 -21.76 -9.34 11.00
N LEU A 143 -20.85 -8.95 10.12
CA LEU A 143 -21.20 -8.36 8.83
C LEU A 143 -21.70 -9.42 7.85
N ASP A 144 -22.67 -9.03 7.03
CA ASP A 144 -23.16 -9.83 5.91
C ASP A 144 -22.23 -9.73 4.67
N ASP A 145 -22.51 -10.54 3.65
CA ASP A 145 -21.66 -10.62 2.46
C ASP A 145 -21.64 -9.30 1.67
N GLU A 146 -22.72 -8.51 1.69
CA GLU A 146 -22.78 -7.21 1.01
C GLU A 146 -21.89 -6.18 1.72
N GLN A 147 -21.95 -6.13 3.04
CA GLN A 147 -21.11 -5.25 3.85
C GLN A 147 -19.63 -5.63 3.75
N ILE A 148 -19.32 -6.93 3.72
CA ILE A 148 -17.94 -7.42 3.49
C ILE A 148 -17.44 -6.99 2.11
N LEU A 149 -18.28 -7.10 1.08
CA LEU A 149 -17.93 -6.65 -0.26
C LEU A 149 -17.66 -5.14 -0.31
N LEU A 150 -18.49 -4.33 0.36
CA LEU A 150 -18.28 -2.88 0.45
C LEU A 150 -16.96 -2.53 1.15
N LEU A 151 -16.64 -3.16 2.28
CA LEU A 151 -15.34 -2.96 2.96
C LEU A 151 -14.16 -3.30 2.05
N LYS A 152 -14.26 -4.41 1.33
CA LYS A 152 -13.26 -4.82 0.36
C LYS A 152 -13.11 -3.79 -0.76
N GLN A 153 -14.20 -3.29 -1.30
CA GLN A 153 -14.19 -2.27 -2.34
C GLN A 153 -13.58 -0.95 -1.84
N ILE A 154 -13.89 -0.52 -0.61
CA ILE A 154 -13.27 0.66 0.00
C ILE A 154 -11.75 0.49 0.07
N GLY A 155 -11.26 -0.60 0.68
CA GLY A 155 -9.84 -0.87 0.81
C GLY A 155 -9.13 -0.91 -0.56
N LEU A 156 -9.68 -1.64 -1.52
CA LEU A 156 -9.09 -1.79 -2.85
C LEU A 156 -9.09 -0.48 -3.64
N THR A 157 -10.16 0.31 -3.60
CA THR A 157 -10.26 1.55 -4.40
C THR A 157 -9.42 2.68 -3.83
N VAL A 158 -9.34 2.81 -2.50
CA VAL A 158 -8.41 3.76 -1.88
C VAL A 158 -6.97 3.37 -2.17
N ASN A 159 -6.64 2.07 -2.06
CA ASN A 159 -5.31 1.57 -2.42
C ASN A 159 -4.98 1.79 -3.91
N TYR A 160 -5.93 1.52 -4.81
CA TYR A 160 -5.80 1.78 -6.25
C TYR A 160 -5.47 3.24 -6.55
N ASN A 161 -6.13 4.20 -5.88
CA ASN A 161 -5.86 5.62 -6.08
C ASN A 161 -4.45 6.05 -5.66
N SER A 162 -3.74 5.25 -4.86
CA SER A 162 -2.40 5.59 -4.36
C SER A 162 -1.25 5.32 -5.34
N TYR A 163 -1.50 4.52 -6.38
CA TYR A 163 -0.50 4.08 -7.34
C TYR A 163 -0.31 5.06 -8.51
N GLY A 164 0.34 6.21 -8.24
CA GLY A 164 0.83 7.14 -9.25
C GLY A 164 2.35 7.31 -9.17
N GLN A 165 2.94 7.97 -10.14
CA GLN A 165 4.31 8.47 -10.04
C GLN A 165 4.33 9.74 -9.19
N THR A 166 3.35 10.59 -9.40
CA THR A 166 3.11 11.85 -8.68
C THR A 166 1.63 11.94 -8.26
N VAL A 167 1.29 12.95 -7.48
CA VAL A 167 -0.11 13.22 -7.09
C VAL A 167 -0.97 13.55 -8.31
N ASP A 168 -0.40 14.14 -9.37
CA ASP A 168 -1.11 14.51 -10.59
C ASP A 168 -1.58 13.30 -11.42
N ASP A 169 -1.01 12.10 -11.17
CA ASP A 169 -1.45 10.84 -11.79
C ASP A 169 -2.69 10.24 -11.13
N LEU A 170 -3.07 10.74 -9.94
CA LEU A 170 -4.16 10.22 -9.14
C LEU A 170 -5.49 10.88 -9.53
N PHE A 171 -6.60 10.21 -9.29
CA PHE A 171 -7.93 10.82 -9.42
C PHE A 171 -8.20 11.86 -8.33
N TYR A 172 -7.73 11.57 -7.13
CA TYR A 172 -7.81 12.44 -5.95
C TYR A 172 -6.49 12.41 -5.20
N SER A 173 -6.06 13.55 -4.68
CA SER A 173 -4.91 13.59 -3.80
C SER A 173 -5.17 12.76 -2.52
N PRO A 174 -4.16 12.15 -1.90
CA PRO A 174 -4.32 11.45 -0.64
C PRO A 174 -4.95 12.31 0.46
N GLU A 175 -4.71 13.62 0.44
CA GLU A 175 -5.32 14.56 1.37
C GLU A 175 -6.83 14.72 1.16
N GLU A 176 -7.31 14.74 -0.10
CA GLU A 176 -8.74 14.77 -0.43
C GLU A 176 -9.43 13.50 0.03
N ILE A 177 -8.81 12.32 -0.21
CA ILE A 177 -9.31 11.03 0.32
C ILE A 177 -9.39 11.08 1.86
N ALA A 178 -8.33 11.53 2.53
CA ALA A 178 -8.29 11.61 3.99
C ALA A 178 -9.38 12.54 4.55
N LYS A 179 -9.64 13.68 3.90
CA LYS A 179 -10.75 14.60 4.26
C LYS A 179 -12.11 13.95 4.10
N ALA A 180 -12.34 13.23 3.01
CA ALA A 180 -13.59 12.51 2.76
C ALA A 180 -13.81 11.39 3.78
N VAL A 181 -12.78 10.60 4.08
CA VAL A 181 -12.79 9.56 5.11
C VAL A 181 -13.08 10.17 6.50
N LYS A 182 -12.41 11.28 6.85
CA LYS A 182 -12.65 12.00 8.11
C LYS A 182 -14.11 12.45 8.27
N ALA A 183 -14.75 12.87 7.19
CA ALA A 183 -16.14 13.31 7.20
C ALA A 183 -17.13 12.17 7.49
N CYS A 184 -16.76 10.90 7.28
CA CYS A 184 -17.58 9.73 7.58
C CYS A 184 -17.69 9.44 9.08
N GLY A 185 -16.77 9.95 9.90
CA GLY A 185 -16.74 9.66 11.33
C GLY A 185 -16.49 8.17 11.60
N SER A 186 -17.23 7.57 12.53
CA SER A 186 -17.09 6.14 12.89
C SER A 186 -17.74 5.19 11.90
N ASP A 187 -18.62 5.67 11.02
CA ASP A 187 -19.37 4.85 10.08
C ASP A 187 -18.70 4.82 8.71
N ILE A 188 -17.97 3.74 8.45
CA ILE A 188 -17.23 3.53 7.21
C ILE A 188 -18.13 3.47 5.96
N PHE A 189 -19.37 2.97 6.10
CA PHE A 189 -20.27 2.81 4.96
C PHE A 189 -20.74 4.16 4.40
N ARG A 190 -20.72 5.22 5.20
CA ARG A 190 -20.97 6.59 4.71
C ARG A 190 -20.01 7.01 3.59
N PHE A 191 -18.81 6.43 3.54
CA PHE A 191 -17.86 6.71 2.45
C PHE A 191 -18.39 6.25 1.09
N THR A 192 -19.19 5.18 1.06
CA THR A 192 -19.81 4.68 -0.17
C THR A 192 -21.07 5.45 -0.57
N GLU A 193 -21.72 6.10 0.38
CA GLU A 193 -23.02 6.75 0.15
C GLU A 193 -22.89 8.27 -0.09
N GLN A 194 -21.98 8.92 0.61
CA GLN A 194 -21.89 10.39 0.67
C GLN A 194 -20.74 10.98 -0.16
N SER A 195 -19.91 10.14 -0.77
CA SER A 195 -18.73 10.59 -1.49
C SER A 195 -18.76 10.14 -2.95
N ASP A 196 -18.79 11.11 -3.87
CA ASP A 196 -18.54 10.87 -5.29
C ASP A 196 -17.14 10.25 -5.52
N ILE A 197 -16.25 10.40 -4.55
CA ILE A 197 -14.91 9.83 -4.58
C ILE A 197 -14.98 8.31 -4.71
N PHE A 198 -15.73 7.63 -3.83
CA PHE A 198 -15.84 6.18 -3.87
C PHE A 198 -16.39 5.67 -5.20
N SER A 199 -17.51 6.23 -5.67
CA SER A 199 -18.13 5.82 -6.91
C SER A 199 -17.24 6.06 -8.13
N THR A 200 -16.50 7.17 -8.14
CA THR A 200 -15.52 7.51 -9.18
C THR A 200 -14.37 6.51 -9.18
N LEU A 201 -13.78 6.24 -8.00
CA LEU A 201 -12.67 5.30 -7.87
C LEU A 201 -13.08 3.87 -8.24
N LEU A 202 -14.27 3.42 -7.79
CA LEU A 202 -14.76 2.09 -8.10
C LEU A 202 -14.98 1.89 -9.61
N LYS A 203 -15.59 2.88 -10.26
CA LYS A 203 -15.80 2.88 -11.73
C LYS A 203 -14.47 2.83 -12.49
N ASN A 204 -13.52 3.69 -12.12
CA ASN A 204 -12.24 3.77 -12.82
C ASN A 204 -11.37 2.54 -12.55
N PHE A 205 -11.37 2.01 -11.31
CA PHE A 205 -10.71 0.75 -11.01
C PHE A 205 -11.25 -0.40 -11.86
N SER A 206 -12.56 -0.51 -12.01
CA SER A 206 -13.19 -1.53 -12.86
C SER A 206 -12.79 -1.37 -14.33
N ASN A 207 -12.76 -0.14 -14.84
CA ASN A 207 -12.38 0.16 -16.22
C ASN A 207 -10.89 -0.19 -16.47
N ASP A 208 -10.00 0.26 -15.58
CA ASP A 208 -8.56 0.03 -15.70
C ASP A 208 -8.24 -1.47 -15.60
N MET A 209 -8.89 -2.19 -14.66
CA MET A 209 -8.76 -3.64 -14.56
C MET A 209 -9.27 -4.37 -15.81
N SER A 210 -10.39 -3.93 -16.38
CA SER A 210 -10.91 -4.49 -17.64
C SER A 210 -9.92 -4.27 -18.78
N SER A 211 -9.29 -3.10 -18.86
CA SER A 211 -8.24 -2.82 -19.84
C SER A 211 -7.03 -3.73 -19.66
N ALA A 212 -6.64 -4.00 -18.42
CA ALA A 212 -5.51 -4.90 -18.13
C ALA A 212 -5.80 -6.36 -18.51
N VAL A 213 -6.99 -6.85 -18.19
CA VAL A 213 -7.41 -8.24 -18.50
C VAL A 213 -7.53 -8.48 -20.02
N CYS A 214 -7.81 -7.43 -20.80
CA CYS A 214 -7.88 -7.51 -22.26
C CYS A 214 -6.51 -7.44 -22.96
N GLN A 215 -5.39 -7.26 -22.22
CA GLN A 215 -4.06 -7.27 -22.82
C GLN A 215 -3.61 -8.68 -23.17
N GLU A 216 -2.87 -8.80 -24.27
CA GLU A 216 -2.22 -10.08 -24.62
C GLU A 216 -0.93 -10.24 -23.84
N PRO A 217 -0.63 -11.45 -23.35
CA PRO A 217 0.64 -11.73 -22.69
C PRO A 217 1.83 -11.51 -23.62
N TYR A 218 2.92 -11.00 -23.06
CA TYR A 218 4.22 -10.89 -23.75
C TYR A 218 4.93 -12.26 -23.84
N SER A 219 4.86 -13.07 -22.78
CA SER A 219 5.37 -14.44 -22.74
C SER A 219 4.46 -15.34 -21.91
N ILE A 220 4.35 -16.59 -22.30
CA ILE A 220 3.65 -17.65 -21.57
C ILE A 220 4.57 -18.86 -21.50
N SER A 221 4.80 -19.38 -20.29
CA SER A 221 5.45 -20.66 -20.01
C SER A 221 4.48 -21.63 -19.32
N ASP A 222 4.93 -22.83 -18.97
CA ASP A 222 4.10 -23.84 -18.31
C ASP A 222 3.54 -23.35 -16.97
N ASN A 223 4.32 -22.58 -16.20
CA ASN A 223 3.98 -22.12 -14.85
C ASN A 223 4.04 -20.60 -14.67
N GLY A 224 4.22 -19.84 -15.75
CA GLY A 224 4.40 -18.39 -15.67
C GLY A 224 3.82 -17.61 -16.83
N VAL A 225 3.47 -16.36 -16.57
CA VAL A 225 3.01 -15.41 -17.58
C VAL A 225 3.64 -14.02 -17.36
N ILE A 226 4.09 -13.42 -18.46
CA ILE A 226 4.63 -12.05 -18.45
C ILE A 226 3.74 -11.16 -19.30
N TYR A 227 3.35 -10.01 -18.76
CA TYR A 227 2.66 -8.94 -19.51
C TYR A 227 3.59 -7.74 -19.66
N LYS A 228 3.60 -7.15 -20.85
CA LYS A 228 4.29 -5.89 -21.13
C LYS A 228 3.25 -4.81 -21.41
N LEU A 229 3.13 -3.84 -20.52
CA LEU A 229 2.11 -2.80 -20.57
C LEU A 229 2.71 -1.45 -20.96
N PRO A 230 1.95 -0.59 -21.67
CA PRO A 230 2.41 0.74 -22.10
C PRO A 230 2.64 1.68 -20.92
N ASN A 231 3.33 2.81 -21.19
CA ASN A 231 3.45 3.91 -20.22
C ASN A 231 2.19 4.77 -20.23
N GLU A 232 1.18 4.31 -19.51
CA GLU A 232 -0.09 5.01 -19.34
C GLU A 232 -0.48 5.04 -17.86
N SER A 233 -1.15 6.09 -17.40
CA SER A 233 -1.49 6.21 -15.97
C SER A 233 -2.29 5.03 -15.43
N TRP A 234 -3.17 4.43 -16.24
CA TRP A 234 -3.97 3.28 -15.81
C TRP A 234 -3.11 2.04 -15.52
N THR A 235 -2.03 1.79 -16.30
CA THR A 235 -1.16 0.62 -16.10
C THR A 235 -0.43 0.70 -14.77
N HIS A 236 0.04 1.89 -14.40
CA HIS A 236 0.67 2.12 -13.10
C HIS A 236 -0.30 1.90 -11.94
N ARG A 237 -1.58 2.33 -12.08
CA ARG A 237 -2.58 2.18 -11.04
C ARG A 237 -3.00 0.74 -10.78
N VAL A 238 -3.08 -0.11 -11.82
CA VAL A 238 -3.57 -1.49 -11.67
C VAL A 238 -2.49 -2.56 -11.61
N MET A 239 -1.22 -2.22 -11.83
CA MET A 239 -0.12 -3.20 -11.87
C MET A 239 -0.17 -4.22 -10.73
N GLY A 240 -0.28 -3.77 -9.47
CA GLY A 240 -0.36 -4.64 -8.31
C GLY A 240 -1.66 -5.44 -8.24
N SER A 241 -2.80 -4.81 -8.52
CA SER A 241 -4.11 -5.45 -8.52
C SER A 241 -4.24 -6.48 -9.64
N PHE A 242 -3.70 -6.19 -10.80
CA PHE A 242 -3.68 -7.11 -11.94
C PHE A 242 -2.78 -8.32 -11.67
N SER A 243 -1.58 -8.11 -11.09
CA SER A 243 -0.70 -9.20 -10.66
C SER A 243 -1.42 -10.11 -9.66
N ASN A 244 -2.10 -9.55 -8.66
CA ASN A 244 -2.86 -10.32 -7.67
C ASN A 244 -4.05 -11.06 -8.30
N HIS A 245 -4.73 -10.43 -9.27
CA HIS A 245 -5.83 -11.06 -10.02
C HIS A 245 -5.35 -12.31 -10.76
N LEU A 246 -4.24 -12.22 -11.49
CA LEU A 246 -3.68 -13.34 -12.26
C LEU A 246 -3.40 -14.55 -11.37
N VAL A 247 -2.66 -14.39 -10.27
CA VAL A 247 -2.34 -15.51 -9.37
C VAL A 247 -3.55 -16.01 -8.57
N SER A 248 -4.57 -15.19 -8.36
CA SER A 248 -5.80 -15.63 -7.70
C SER A 248 -6.71 -16.44 -8.64
N THR A 249 -6.68 -16.14 -9.93
CA THR A 249 -7.47 -16.83 -10.96
C THR A 249 -6.85 -18.18 -11.31
N ASN A 250 -5.52 -18.28 -11.33
CA ASN A 250 -4.79 -19.54 -11.49
C ASN A 250 -3.71 -19.64 -10.41
N LYS A 251 -3.96 -20.51 -9.42
CA LYS A 251 -3.10 -20.62 -8.22
C LYS A 251 -1.74 -21.28 -8.49
N ASP A 252 -1.57 -21.96 -9.62
CA ASP A 252 -0.31 -22.58 -10.03
C ASP A 252 0.55 -21.64 -10.89
N LEU A 253 -0.01 -20.50 -11.33
CA LEU A 253 0.64 -19.56 -12.23
C LEU A 253 1.40 -18.48 -11.47
N ALA A 254 2.69 -18.31 -11.74
CA ALA A 254 3.44 -17.11 -11.40
C ALA A 254 3.20 -16.03 -12.46
N CYS A 255 3.35 -14.74 -12.10
CA CYS A 255 3.23 -13.68 -13.08
C CYS A 255 4.26 -12.55 -12.88
N ALA A 256 4.63 -11.92 -13.98
CA ALA A 256 5.35 -10.67 -14.02
C ALA A 256 4.59 -9.64 -14.88
N ILE A 257 4.47 -8.42 -14.37
CA ILE A 257 3.91 -7.29 -15.10
C ILE A 257 5.02 -6.26 -15.29
N ALA A 258 5.40 -6.01 -16.54
CA ALA A 258 6.36 -4.98 -16.93
C ALA A 258 5.61 -3.76 -17.44
N VAL A 259 5.74 -2.63 -16.75
CA VAL A 259 5.19 -1.33 -17.16
C VAL A 259 6.31 -0.40 -17.57
N LEU A 260 6.24 0.16 -18.77
CA LEU A 260 7.23 1.11 -19.27
C LEU A 260 7.21 2.40 -18.42
N ASN A 261 8.36 2.83 -17.96
CA ASN A 261 8.58 4.13 -17.30
C ASN A 261 8.82 5.24 -18.34
N SER A 262 8.77 6.50 -17.91
CA SER A 262 9.05 7.65 -18.77
C SER A 262 10.53 7.79 -19.20
N ASP A 263 11.45 7.10 -18.51
CA ASP A 263 12.89 7.04 -18.79
C ASP A 263 13.30 5.82 -19.64
N GLU A 264 12.33 5.17 -20.30
CA GLU A 264 12.54 3.99 -21.15
C GLU A 264 13.02 2.74 -20.40
N THR A 265 12.95 2.72 -19.07
CA THR A 265 13.13 1.52 -18.25
C THR A 265 11.77 0.86 -17.96
N TYR A 266 11.80 -0.37 -17.42
CA TYR A 266 10.58 -1.05 -16.97
C TYR A 266 10.51 -1.11 -15.46
N ARG A 267 9.32 -0.82 -14.94
CA ARG A 267 8.94 -1.26 -13.62
C ARG A 267 8.37 -2.67 -13.73
N ILE A 268 8.88 -3.58 -12.93
CA ILE A 268 8.42 -4.97 -12.89
C ILE A 268 7.73 -5.25 -11.56
N SER A 269 6.57 -5.89 -11.61
CA SER A 269 5.90 -6.50 -10.45
C SER A 269 5.88 -8.01 -10.66
N VAL A 270 6.46 -8.77 -9.73
CA VAL A 270 6.48 -10.24 -9.76
C VAL A 270 5.59 -10.79 -8.64
N ARG A 271 4.83 -11.81 -8.95
CA ARG A 271 4.13 -12.65 -7.98
C ARG A 271 4.47 -14.10 -8.25
N SER A 272 4.91 -14.82 -7.23
CA SER A 272 4.97 -16.28 -7.25
C SER A 272 3.56 -16.85 -7.27
N SER A 273 3.41 -18.10 -7.71
CA SER A 273 2.13 -18.80 -7.65
C SER A 273 1.65 -18.94 -6.20
N LEU A 274 0.34 -19.08 -5.98
CA LEU A 274 -0.19 -19.24 -4.63
C LEU A 274 0.12 -20.61 -4.04
N ASN A 275 0.27 -21.63 -4.87
CA ASN A 275 0.60 -22.99 -4.44
C ASN A 275 2.11 -23.20 -4.22
N ASN A 276 2.98 -22.37 -4.84
CA ASN A 276 4.42 -22.33 -4.60
C ASN A 276 4.87 -20.85 -4.38
N PRO A 277 4.71 -20.26 -3.17
CA PRO A 277 4.87 -18.85 -2.93
C PRO A 277 6.35 -18.42 -2.72
N HIS A 278 7.26 -18.90 -3.57
CA HIS A 278 8.70 -18.66 -3.47
C HIS A 278 9.28 -18.17 -4.79
N GLY A 279 10.45 -17.54 -4.74
CA GLY A 279 11.26 -17.15 -5.91
C GLY A 279 11.12 -15.70 -6.35
N ALA A 280 10.00 -15.00 -6.10
CA ALA A 280 9.83 -13.62 -6.57
C ALA A 280 10.88 -12.67 -6.00
N GLY A 281 11.19 -12.79 -4.69
CA GLY A 281 12.19 -11.97 -4.04
C GLY A 281 13.59 -12.17 -4.60
N ASP A 282 13.99 -13.41 -4.80
CA ASP A 282 15.33 -13.74 -5.29
C ASP A 282 15.51 -13.39 -6.77
N LEU A 283 14.50 -13.62 -7.60
CA LEU A 283 14.50 -13.17 -8.99
C LEU A 283 14.69 -11.63 -9.06
N CYS A 284 13.88 -10.86 -8.34
CA CYS A 284 13.98 -9.41 -8.40
C CYS A 284 15.33 -8.88 -7.90
N LYS A 285 15.95 -9.51 -6.89
CA LYS A 285 17.28 -9.13 -6.39
C LYS A 285 18.39 -9.23 -7.44
N LYS A 286 18.32 -10.23 -8.36
CA LYS A 286 19.28 -10.38 -9.46
C LYS A 286 19.35 -9.13 -10.34
N PHE A 287 18.22 -8.42 -10.47
CA PHE A 287 18.06 -7.21 -11.30
C PHE A 287 17.98 -5.91 -10.46
N GLY A 288 18.58 -5.89 -9.26
CA GLY A 288 18.63 -4.69 -8.42
C GLY A 288 17.30 -4.29 -7.77
N GLY A 289 16.31 -5.16 -7.83
CA GLY A 289 15.03 -5.01 -7.15
C GLY A 289 15.00 -5.64 -5.77
N GLY A 290 13.80 -5.93 -5.27
CA GLY A 290 13.62 -6.58 -3.97
C GLY A 290 12.17 -6.83 -3.63
N GLY A 291 11.95 -7.42 -2.48
CA GLY A 291 10.62 -7.78 -1.98
C GLY A 291 10.64 -9.05 -1.16
N ARG A 292 9.44 -9.60 -0.93
CA ARG A 292 9.25 -10.86 -0.20
C ARG A 292 9.23 -12.04 -1.18
N GLU A 293 9.36 -13.26 -0.66
CA GLU A 293 9.32 -14.51 -1.44
C GLU A 293 8.13 -14.61 -2.42
N LYS A 294 6.95 -14.22 -1.96
CA LYS A 294 5.70 -14.29 -2.75
C LYS A 294 5.41 -13.08 -3.64
N ALA A 295 6.07 -11.94 -3.39
CA ALA A 295 5.78 -10.69 -4.08
C ALA A 295 6.99 -9.74 -4.02
N ALA A 296 7.48 -9.36 -5.18
CA ALA A 296 8.66 -8.52 -5.32
C ALA A 296 8.52 -7.59 -6.53
N GLY A 297 9.47 -6.68 -6.71
CA GLY A 297 9.49 -5.77 -7.85
C GLY A 297 10.85 -5.18 -8.14
N ILE A 298 10.98 -4.66 -9.35
CA ILE A 298 12.14 -3.93 -9.85
C ILE A 298 11.62 -2.55 -10.28
N ASN A 299 12.28 -1.48 -9.89
CA ASN A 299 11.80 -0.15 -10.22
C ASN A 299 12.22 0.31 -11.63
N ASN A 300 13.44 -0.01 -12.04
CA ASN A 300 14.06 0.52 -13.25
C ASN A 300 14.89 -0.59 -13.92
N LEU A 301 14.23 -1.56 -14.57
CA LEU A 301 14.90 -2.56 -15.39
C LEU A 301 15.17 -1.95 -16.76
N PRO A 302 16.43 -1.88 -17.24
CA PRO A 302 16.74 -1.42 -18.59
C PRO A 302 16.05 -2.29 -19.66
N ASP A 303 15.61 -1.68 -20.77
CA ASP A 303 15.01 -2.44 -21.88
C ASP A 303 15.95 -3.53 -22.42
N SER A 304 17.27 -3.29 -22.39
CA SER A 304 18.29 -4.29 -22.79
C SER A 304 18.35 -5.52 -21.90
N GLU A 305 17.83 -5.48 -20.69
CA GLU A 305 17.82 -6.59 -19.73
C GLU A 305 16.46 -7.32 -19.69
N LEU A 306 15.46 -6.87 -20.46
CA LEU A 306 14.11 -7.45 -20.40
C LEU A 306 14.05 -8.91 -20.89
N GLU A 307 14.83 -9.26 -21.92
CA GLU A 307 14.91 -10.65 -22.40
C GLU A 307 15.62 -11.56 -21.38
N GLU A 308 16.71 -11.10 -20.78
CA GLU A 308 17.39 -11.82 -19.70
C GLU A 308 16.46 -12.02 -18.50
N PHE A 309 15.70 -10.99 -18.13
CA PHE A 309 14.69 -11.10 -17.08
C PHE A 309 13.63 -12.15 -17.41
N LYS A 310 13.17 -12.22 -18.67
CA LYS A 310 12.21 -13.21 -19.12
C LYS A 310 12.76 -14.63 -18.97
N GLU A 311 14.00 -14.88 -19.45
CA GLU A 311 14.67 -16.18 -19.34
C GLU A 311 14.80 -16.61 -17.87
N GLU A 312 15.28 -15.71 -17.01
CA GLU A 312 15.40 -15.95 -15.56
C GLU A 312 14.04 -16.16 -14.86
N PHE A 313 12.98 -15.50 -15.33
CA PHE A 313 11.61 -15.73 -14.84
C PHE A 313 11.10 -17.14 -15.23
N GLU A 314 11.31 -17.55 -16.47
CA GLU A 314 10.91 -18.87 -16.97
C GLU A 314 11.70 -20.01 -16.31
N GLU A 315 12.94 -19.76 -15.86
CA GLU A 315 13.74 -20.73 -15.09
C GLU A 315 13.32 -20.78 -13.60
N ALA A 316 12.82 -19.66 -13.04
CA ALA A 316 12.47 -19.56 -11.63
C ALA A 316 11.09 -20.17 -11.33
N PHE A 317 10.21 -20.22 -12.32
CA PHE A 317 8.81 -20.66 -12.19
C PHE A 317 8.42 -21.69 -13.25
#